data_734c8ab83fa03eb98a834252c0beaf70
#
_entry.id   734c8ab83fa03eb98a834252c0beaf70
#
_cell.length_a   1.000
_cell.length_b   1.000
_cell.length_c   1.000
_cell.angle_alpha   90.00
_cell.angle_beta   90.00
_cell.angle_gamma   90.00
#
_symmetry.space_group_name_H-M   'P 1'
#
loop_
_entity.id
_entity.type
_entity.pdbx_description
1 polymer ?
#
loop_
_entity_poly.entity_id
_entity_poly.type
_entity_poly.pdbx_seq_one_letter_code
_entity_poly.pdbx_strand_id
1 'polypeptide(L)'
;WWFILYFLAATLIAQLLFSLLYEWLHEKKFWTSGIRQQVWAVGAFLLSSITFTSIFVGSRQVTRLLARPSQFTDLKAVATTKIWPNVLTTVAELNPSSLDSVVGQLGGYFLLTLSIIGILLTLKTSEEREGWLHMISLLFFGAGIGILLWYNWAGKSAGVLLLALVVLAAAVACIYFMIRKMDKLPHLNLTYVVLFGIWLGITLWSTRNGVRFTLLIVPPLAMGVGFFCGIVYNSLTAAASHGLGVGKNIVRAIVFALLLLFLFFPTNHIERGYRLGAGSVPSMNDAWYDTLTKIKDESKPNAIITSWWDFGHWFKAIADRPVTFDGGSQNRPQAHWVGKLFLTPDEKVSFGILRMLDCGANKAFDEVDSVLHDIPKSVDVINQIIVKDRKGASAVLTAEGFEADKIENVLQYTHCTPPEAFVIASDDMIGKGGVWGHFGAWDFNRAEMVFKTRNLERMGALAVLQSDFNLSLEEAEKIYREILSEDTNRWIAQWPGYVGGPQNCDVRDDVIACLIGTPSGSFPLLFDRNTLNATIPTNDGALHPNTLIYLEDGDVKRKEYDQSTIGFSVMLVPSGDGFVAFLADPLQAGSIFSQMFHYGGQGLKCYKPFDSRQQITGGRIYMYKVDWECKL
;
A
#
# COMPACT_ATOMS: atom_id res chain seq x y z
N TRP A 1 13.67 -1.84 -10.82
CA TRP A 1 14.98 -1.49 -11.40
C TRP A 1 15.93 -0.92 -10.34
N TRP A 2 15.51 0.05 -9.52
CA TRP A 2 16.35 0.69 -8.50
C TRP A 2 16.88 -0.29 -7.45
N PHE A 3 16.04 -1.24 -7.01
CA PHE A 3 16.44 -2.30 -6.08
C PHE A 3 17.64 -3.10 -6.61
N ILE A 4 17.58 -3.50 -7.88
CA ILE A 4 18.67 -4.28 -8.53
C ILE A 4 19.96 -3.45 -8.56
N LEU A 5 19.87 -2.17 -8.90
CA LEU A 5 21.04 -1.30 -8.95
C LEU A 5 21.70 -1.13 -7.57
N TYR A 6 20.92 -0.86 -6.52
CA TYR A 6 21.45 -0.76 -5.15
C TYR A 6 22.01 -2.09 -4.65
N PHE A 7 21.33 -3.19 -4.97
CA PHE A 7 21.77 -4.53 -4.62
C PHE A 7 23.13 -4.87 -5.26
N LEU A 8 23.28 -4.63 -6.56
CA LEU A 8 24.55 -4.87 -7.26
C LEU A 8 25.66 -3.96 -6.75
N ALA A 9 25.38 -2.68 -6.57
CA ALA A 9 26.35 -1.73 -5.99
C ALA A 9 26.81 -2.16 -4.60
N ALA A 10 25.86 -2.50 -3.71
CA ALA A 10 26.15 -2.97 -2.36
C ALA A 10 26.98 -4.27 -2.37
N THR A 11 26.66 -5.22 -3.25
CA THR A 11 27.39 -6.49 -3.39
C THR A 11 28.82 -6.24 -3.85
N LEU A 12 29.04 -5.43 -4.88
CA LEU A 12 30.36 -5.11 -5.41
C LEU A 12 31.23 -4.33 -4.39
N ILE A 13 30.64 -3.36 -3.70
CA ILE A 13 31.32 -2.59 -2.67
C ILE A 13 31.68 -3.49 -1.48
N ALA A 14 30.76 -4.33 -1.02
CA ALA A 14 31.02 -5.26 0.09
C ALA A 14 32.12 -6.27 -0.26
N GLN A 15 32.13 -6.79 -1.50
CA GLN A 15 33.17 -7.67 -1.98
C GLN A 15 34.54 -6.97 -2.01
N LEU A 16 34.60 -5.73 -2.49
CA LEU A 16 35.82 -4.91 -2.48
C LEU A 16 36.33 -4.68 -1.04
N LEU A 17 35.43 -4.24 -0.13
CA LEU A 17 35.79 -4.00 1.28
C LEU A 17 36.31 -5.25 1.96
N PHE A 18 35.68 -6.41 1.68
CA PHE A 18 36.12 -7.68 2.23
C PHE A 18 37.49 -8.09 1.67
N SER A 19 37.73 -7.94 0.37
CA SER A 19 39.01 -8.23 -0.25
C SER A 19 40.13 -7.34 0.31
N LEU A 20 39.83 -6.05 0.52
CA LEU A 20 40.76 -5.11 1.17
C LEU A 20 41.11 -5.53 2.59
N LEU A 21 40.11 -5.91 3.39
CA LEU A 21 40.31 -6.38 4.75
C LEU A 21 41.14 -7.65 4.78
N TYR A 22 40.84 -8.59 3.86
CA TYR A 22 41.54 -9.83 3.73
C TYR A 22 43.04 -9.63 3.40
N GLU A 23 43.36 -8.89 2.35
CA GLU A 23 44.76 -8.64 1.95
C GLU A 23 45.51 -7.82 2.99
N TRP A 24 44.83 -6.91 3.71
CA TRP A 24 45.45 -6.21 4.83
C TRP A 24 45.80 -7.15 6.00
N LEU A 25 44.95 -8.06 6.34
CA LEU A 25 45.19 -9.01 7.44
C LEU A 25 46.30 -10.01 7.12
N HIS A 26 46.38 -10.48 5.88
CA HIS A 26 47.33 -11.56 5.48
C HIS A 26 48.62 -11.07 4.86
N GLU A 27 48.54 -10.10 3.95
CA GLU A 27 49.70 -9.64 3.21
C GLU A 27 50.20 -8.25 3.70
N LYS A 28 49.46 -7.59 4.58
CA LYS A 28 49.70 -6.20 5.02
C LYS A 28 49.86 -5.22 3.86
N LYS A 29 49.23 -5.55 2.71
CA LYS A 29 49.21 -4.73 1.51
C LYS A 29 47.79 -4.28 1.20
N PHE A 30 47.64 -2.97 0.96
CA PHE A 30 46.32 -2.41 0.59
C PHE A 30 46.08 -2.32 -0.92
N TRP A 31 47.09 -2.55 -1.76
CA TRP A 31 47.01 -2.23 -3.18
C TRP A 31 47.59 -3.34 -4.06
N THR A 32 46.92 -4.49 -4.09
CA THR A 32 47.30 -5.59 -4.96
C THR A 32 46.69 -5.47 -6.35
N SER A 33 47.12 -6.33 -7.29
CA SER A 33 46.53 -6.38 -8.64
C SER A 33 45.06 -6.75 -8.60
N GLY A 34 44.65 -7.66 -7.70
CA GLY A 34 43.26 -8.05 -7.49
C GLY A 34 42.38 -6.92 -7.02
N ILE A 35 42.83 -6.17 -6.02
CA ILE A 35 42.10 -4.99 -5.51
C ILE A 35 41.96 -3.92 -6.58
N ARG A 36 43.02 -3.64 -7.34
CA ARG A 36 42.92 -2.68 -8.46
C ARG A 36 41.84 -3.06 -9.48
N GLN A 37 41.77 -4.35 -9.84
CA GLN A 37 40.72 -4.82 -10.77
C GLN A 37 39.33 -4.65 -10.18
N GLN A 38 39.12 -4.94 -8.89
CA GLN A 38 37.83 -4.75 -8.22
C GLN A 38 37.46 -3.27 -8.11
N VAL A 39 38.39 -2.39 -7.78
CA VAL A 39 38.18 -0.92 -7.76
C VAL A 39 37.75 -0.43 -9.15
N TRP A 40 38.44 -0.87 -10.21
CA TRP A 40 38.04 -0.54 -11.58
C TRP A 40 36.66 -1.08 -11.95
N ALA A 41 36.33 -2.30 -11.53
CA ALA A 41 35.01 -2.88 -11.79
C ALA A 41 33.88 -2.10 -11.08
N VAL A 42 34.08 -1.77 -9.79
CA VAL A 42 33.14 -0.94 -9.02
C VAL A 42 33.01 0.46 -9.64
N GLY A 43 34.13 1.09 -9.98
CA GLY A 43 34.15 2.42 -10.61
C GLY A 43 33.46 2.43 -11.96
N ALA A 44 33.74 1.46 -12.82
CA ALA A 44 33.08 1.30 -14.12
C ALA A 44 31.58 1.04 -13.99
N PHE A 45 31.17 0.19 -13.05
CA PHE A 45 29.74 -0.07 -12.77
C PHE A 45 29.01 1.20 -12.32
N LEU A 46 29.57 1.94 -11.35
CA LEU A 46 28.94 3.16 -10.84
C LEU A 46 28.90 4.25 -11.94
N LEU A 47 29.99 4.46 -12.65
CA LEU A 47 30.06 5.46 -13.71
C LEU A 47 29.09 5.14 -14.84
N SER A 48 29.07 3.89 -15.34
CA SER A 48 28.12 3.47 -16.36
C SER A 48 26.68 3.61 -15.90
N SER A 49 26.37 3.21 -14.67
CA SER A 49 25.02 3.33 -14.08
C SER A 49 24.55 4.79 -14.02
N ILE A 50 25.41 5.70 -13.58
CA ILE A 50 25.13 7.15 -13.54
C ILE A 50 24.95 7.70 -14.96
N THR A 51 25.82 7.32 -15.89
CA THR A 51 25.79 7.80 -17.28
C THR A 51 24.52 7.33 -17.98
N PHE A 52 24.23 6.04 -17.95
CA PHE A 52 23.00 5.48 -18.56
C PHE A 52 21.75 6.08 -17.92
N THR A 53 21.70 6.21 -16.59
CA THR A 53 20.54 6.83 -15.93
C THR A 53 20.39 8.30 -16.38
N SER A 54 21.48 9.04 -16.50
CA SER A 54 21.43 10.44 -16.94
C SER A 54 20.95 10.59 -18.39
N ILE A 55 21.38 9.70 -19.27
CA ILE A 55 21.02 9.72 -20.70
C ILE A 55 19.55 9.31 -20.91
N PHE A 56 19.12 8.18 -20.35
CA PHE A 56 17.82 7.58 -20.65
C PHE A 56 16.68 8.06 -19.74
N VAL A 57 16.98 8.52 -18.53
CA VAL A 57 15.96 8.87 -17.53
C VAL A 57 16.08 10.33 -17.07
N GLY A 58 17.22 10.96 -17.35
CA GLY A 58 17.49 12.36 -17.03
C GLY A 58 18.33 12.55 -15.74
N SER A 59 19.17 13.59 -15.73
CA SER A 59 20.11 13.88 -14.65
C SER A 59 19.45 14.14 -13.29
N ARG A 60 18.24 14.72 -13.27
CA ARG A 60 17.46 14.91 -12.02
C ARG A 60 17.12 13.59 -11.31
N GLN A 61 17.08 12.49 -12.03
CA GLN A 61 16.80 11.17 -11.42
C GLN A 61 18.02 10.61 -10.69
N VAL A 62 19.24 10.99 -11.09
CA VAL A 62 20.47 10.60 -10.37
C VAL A 62 20.49 11.19 -8.96
N THR A 63 20.14 12.47 -8.81
CA THR A 63 20.06 13.10 -7.47
C THR A 63 18.97 12.49 -6.61
N ARG A 64 17.82 12.16 -7.18
CA ARG A 64 16.75 11.45 -6.49
C ARG A 64 17.15 10.02 -6.07
N LEU A 65 17.98 9.35 -6.85
CA LEU A 65 18.57 8.05 -6.52
C LEU A 65 19.37 8.13 -5.21
N LEU A 66 20.28 9.08 -5.10
CA LEU A 66 21.12 9.22 -3.93
C LEU A 66 20.33 9.57 -2.65
N ALA A 67 19.19 10.26 -2.80
CA ALA A 67 18.31 10.65 -1.69
C ALA A 67 17.33 9.54 -1.27
N ARG A 68 17.00 8.57 -2.15
CA ARG A 68 15.98 7.56 -1.91
C ARG A 68 16.21 6.57 -0.77
N PRO A 69 17.44 6.15 -0.42
CA PRO A 69 17.62 5.24 0.71
C PRO A 69 17.05 5.78 2.02
N SER A 70 17.17 7.09 2.29
CA SER A 70 16.58 7.72 3.48
C SER A 70 15.04 7.82 3.42
N GLN A 71 14.46 7.81 2.23
CA GLN A 71 13.00 7.88 2.05
C GLN A 71 12.30 6.55 2.36
N PHE A 72 13.01 5.41 2.37
CA PHE A 72 12.43 4.12 2.74
C PHE A 72 12.03 4.03 4.21
N THR A 73 12.68 4.79 5.10
CA THR A 73 12.33 4.84 6.52
C THR A 73 11.03 5.59 6.77
N ASP A 74 10.71 6.57 5.91
CA ASP A 74 9.57 7.46 6.07
C ASP A 74 8.36 7.09 5.19
N LEU A 75 8.44 5.97 4.45
CA LEU A 75 7.37 5.50 3.56
C LEU A 75 6.00 5.43 4.24
N LYS A 76 5.96 5.14 5.54
CA LYS A 76 4.74 4.98 6.34
C LYS A 76 4.53 6.11 7.35
N ALA A 77 5.19 7.25 7.19
CA ALA A 77 4.83 8.41 8.00
C ALA A 77 3.36 8.77 7.73
N VAL A 78 2.57 8.95 8.80
CA VAL A 78 1.11 9.15 8.72
C VAL A 78 0.75 10.38 7.89
N ALA A 79 1.49 11.46 8.09
CA ALA A 79 1.39 12.65 7.25
C ALA A 79 2.72 12.87 6.52
N THR A 80 2.65 13.39 5.29
CA THR A 80 3.82 13.83 4.54
C THR A 80 4.44 15.07 5.20
N THR A 81 5.59 15.52 4.71
CA THR A 81 6.24 16.75 5.20
C THR A 81 5.34 18.00 5.11
N LYS A 82 4.29 17.94 4.32
CA LYS A 82 3.30 19.01 4.14
C LYS A 82 1.94 18.70 4.79
N ILE A 83 1.91 17.90 5.83
CA ILE A 83 0.69 17.47 6.57
C ILE A 83 -0.45 16.83 5.74
N TRP A 84 -0.23 16.60 4.45
CA TRP A 84 -1.16 15.87 3.59
C TRP A 84 -1.19 14.38 3.95
N PRO A 85 -2.34 13.70 3.76
CA PRO A 85 -2.44 12.28 4.04
C PRO A 85 -1.47 11.45 3.18
N ASN A 86 -0.91 10.40 3.76
CA ASN A 86 0.00 9.50 3.07
C ASN A 86 -0.74 8.23 2.65
N VAL A 87 -1.07 8.12 1.36
CA VAL A 87 -1.78 6.95 0.81
C VAL A 87 -1.02 5.65 1.04
N LEU A 88 0.32 5.69 1.11
CA LEU A 88 1.13 4.48 1.32
C LEU A 88 0.88 3.81 2.69
N THR A 89 0.30 4.52 3.66
CA THR A 89 -0.11 3.92 4.95
C THR A 89 -1.26 2.93 4.80
N THR A 90 -2.05 3.04 3.75
CA THR A 90 -3.26 2.24 3.49
C THR A 90 -3.07 1.16 2.43
N VAL A 91 -1.92 1.16 1.75
CA VAL A 91 -1.60 0.14 0.74
C VAL A 91 -1.35 -1.20 1.42
N ALA A 92 -2.26 -2.16 1.21
CA ALA A 92 -2.25 -3.45 1.90
C ALA A 92 -0.92 -4.21 1.73
N GLU A 93 -0.32 -4.15 0.54
CA GLU A 93 0.94 -4.82 0.24
C GLU A 93 2.14 -4.21 0.97
N LEU A 94 2.02 -3.01 1.51
CA LEU A 94 3.04 -2.38 2.36
C LEU A 94 2.82 -2.67 3.85
N ASN A 95 1.78 -3.41 4.22
CA ASN A 95 1.59 -3.80 5.61
C ASN A 95 2.58 -4.89 6.01
N PRO A 96 3.11 -4.85 7.26
CA PRO A 96 3.93 -5.91 7.81
C PRO A 96 3.20 -7.23 7.75
N SER A 97 3.91 -8.28 7.34
CA SER A 97 3.36 -9.63 7.30
C SER A 97 3.91 -10.45 8.48
N SER A 98 3.13 -11.39 8.99
CA SER A 98 3.63 -12.37 9.95
C SER A 98 4.66 -13.30 9.30
N LEU A 99 5.57 -13.86 10.10
CA LEU A 99 6.56 -14.81 9.60
C LEU A 99 5.90 -16.02 8.93
N ASP A 100 4.84 -16.53 9.53
CA ASP A 100 4.10 -17.69 8.99
C ASP A 100 3.47 -17.38 7.63
N SER A 101 2.93 -16.17 7.46
CA SER A 101 2.41 -15.72 6.17
C SER A 101 3.50 -15.64 5.10
N VAL A 102 4.68 -15.08 5.45
CA VAL A 102 5.82 -15.00 4.53
C VAL A 102 6.32 -16.41 4.17
N VAL A 103 6.50 -17.28 5.16
CA VAL A 103 6.94 -18.67 4.94
C VAL A 103 5.91 -19.45 4.12
N GLY A 104 4.62 -19.24 4.37
CA GLY A 104 3.53 -19.84 3.58
C GLY A 104 3.59 -19.43 2.09
N GLN A 105 3.87 -18.17 1.81
CA GLN A 105 4.04 -17.65 0.43
C GLN A 105 5.32 -18.19 -0.24
N LEU A 106 6.36 -18.51 0.53
CA LEU A 106 7.62 -19.09 0.05
C LEU A 106 7.55 -20.60 -0.18
N GLY A 107 6.38 -21.22 0.01
CA GLY A 107 6.18 -22.65 -0.16
C GLY A 107 6.33 -23.47 1.12
N GLY A 108 6.29 -22.83 2.28
CA GLY A 108 6.33 -23.47 3.60
C GLY A 108 7.73 -23.75 4.12
N TYR A 109 7.76 -24.20 5.37
CA TYR A 109 9.01 -24.46 6.10
C TYR A 109 9.90 -25.52 5.43
N PHE A 110 9.31 -26.47 4.72
CA PHE A 110 10.07 -27.53 4.01
C PHE A 110 11.01 -26.93 2.95
N LEU A 111 10.47 -26.16 1.99
CA LEU A 111 11.29 -25.54 0.94
C LEU A 111 12.26 -24.50 1.50
N LEU A 112 11.84 -23.75 2.50
CA LEU A 112 12.72 -22.80 3.18
C LEU A 112 13.92 -23.50 3.81
N THR A 113 13.71 -24.63 4.50
CA THR A 113 14.79 -25.43 5.12
C THR A 113 15.74 -25.98 4.06
N LEU A 114 15.22 -26.57 2.97
CA LEU A 114 16.05 -27.07 1.88
C LEU A 114 16.88 -25.95 1.24
N SER A 115 16.29 -24.79 1.06
CA SER A 115 16.98 -23.61 0.52
C SER A 115 18.13 -23.16 1.41
N ILE A 116 17.89 -23.03 2.71
CA ILE A 116 18.92 -22.64 3.68
C ILE A 116 20.05 -23.67 3.69
N ILE A 117 19.75 -24.97 3.76
CA ILE A 117 20.75 -26.01 3.70
C ILE A 117 21.55 -25.93 2.39
N GLY A 118 20.88 -25.75 1.25
CA GLY A 118 21.55 -25.66 -0.05
C GLY A 118 22.50 -24.46 -0.14
N ILE A 119 22.07 -23.28 0.35
CA ILE A 119 22.94 -22.09 0.42
C ILE A 119 24.14 -22.38 1.33
N LEU A 120 23.93 -22.91 2.53
CA LEU A 120 25.00 -23.21 3.47
C LEU A 120 26.01 -24.23 2.89
N LEU A 121 25.52 -25.25 2.18
CA LEU A 121 26.40 -26.25 1.55
C LEU A 121 27.23 -25.68 0.39
N THR A 122 26.73 -24.67 -0.34
CA THR A 122 27.52 -24.00 -1.40
C THR A 122 28.62 -23.09 -0.85
N LEU A 123 28.51 -22.66 0.39
CA LEU A 123 29.55 -21.88 1.04
C LEU A 123 30.76 -22.76 1.46
N LYS A 124 30.60 -24.09 1.40
CA LYS A 124 31.67 -25.07 1.73
C LYS A 124 32.63 -25.17 0.56
N THR A 125 33.93 -25.21 0.89
CA THR A 125 34.97 -25.56 -0.05
C THR A 125 35.42 -27.02 0.11
N SER A 126 36.03 -27.57 -0.93
CA SER A 126 36.25 -29.00 -1.13
C SER A 126 37.44 -29.62 -0.41
N GLU A 127 38.17 -28.95 0.49
CA GLU A 127 39.33 -29.53 1.18
C GLU A 127 39.06 -29.79 2.67
N GLU A 128 39.04 -30.90 2.95
CA GLU A 128 38.76 -32.10 3.72
C GLU A 128 38.81 -32.07 5.25
N ARG A 129 39.41 -31.20 5.98
CA ARG A 129 39.55 -31.46 7.44
C ARG A 129 38.94 -30.42 8.38
N GLU A 130 38.70 -29.25 7.91
CA GLU A 130 38.16 -28.14 8.72
C GLU A 130 36.72 -27.76 8.39
N GLY A 131 36.09 -28.48 7.47
CA GLY A 131 34.75 -28.19 6.94
C GLY A 131 33.62 -28.19 7.98
N TRP A 132 33.78 -28.93 9.08
CA TRP A 132 32.77 -28.96 10.13
C TRP A 132 32.80 -27.73 11.04
N LEU A 133 33.97 -27.10 11.27
CA LEU A 133 34.09 -25.83 11.99
C LEU A 133 33.48 -24.67 11.19
N HIS A 134 33.66 -24.71 9.88
CA HIS A 134 33.01 -23.75 8.99
C HIS A 134 31.48 -23.91 8.99
N MET A 135 31.01 -25.17 8.95
CA MET A 135 29.59 -25.47 9.02
C MET A 135 28.97 -25.00 10.34
N ILE A 136 29.68 -25.19 11.46
CA ILE A 136 29.25 -24.72 12.77
C ILE A 136 29.19 -23.17 12.81
N SER A 137 30.22 -22.46 12.29
CA SER A 137 30.20 -21.00 12.26
C SER A 137 29.09 -20.45 11.39
N LEU A 138 28.81 -21.08 10.25
CA LEU A 138 27.68 -20.70 9.38
C LEU A 138 26.31 -21.01 10.02
N LEU A 139 26.21 -22.12 10.77
CA LEU A 139 25.02 -22.44 11.55
C LEU A 139 24.79 -21.41 12.66
N PHE A 140 25.83 -21.00 13.38
CA PHE A 140 25.74 -19.92 14.38
C PHE A 140 25.37 -18.57 13.73
N PHE A 141 25.95 -18.25 12.59
CA PHE A 141 25.62 -17.03 11.86
C PHE A 141 24.16 -17.05 11.37
N GLY A 142 23.72 -18.15 10.77
CA GLY A 142 22.34 -18.36 10.35
C GLY A 142 21.36 -18.33 11.52
N ALA A 143 21.70 -18.96 12.65
CA ALA A 143 20.91 -18.92 13.87
C ALA A 143 20.83 -17.49 14.44
N GLY A 144 21.94 -16.75 14.46
CA GLY A 144 21.97 -15.36 14.90
C GLY A 144 21.07 -14.45 14.06
N ILE A 145 21.12 -14.59 12.72
CA ILE A 145 20.20 -13.90 11.82
C ILE A 145 18.76 -14.35 12.09
N GLY A 146 18.49 -15.64 12.24
CA GLY A 146 17.17 -16.18 12.55
C GLY A 146 16.59 -15.60 13.84
N ILE A 147 17.40 -15.50 14.90
CA ILE A 147 17.00 -14.92 16.18
C ILE A 147 16.76 -13.40 16.05
N LEU A 148 17.57 -12.68 15.26
CA LEU A 148 17.32 -11.25 14.96
C LEU A 148 16.02 -11.05 14.18
N LEU A 149 15.74 -11.92 13.24
CA LEU A 149 14.47 -11.91 12.50
C LEU A 149 13.30 -12.18 13.45
N TRP A 150 13.42 -13.18 14.30
CA TRP A 150 12.40 -13.48 15.31
C TRP A 150 12.20 -12.32 16.30
N TYR A 151 13.28 -11.71 16.80
CA TYR A 151 13.21 -10.49 17.61
C TYR A 151 12.41 -9.39 16.93
N ASN A 152 12.60 -9.22 15.64
CA ASN A 152 11.90 -8.22 14.86
C ASN A 152 10.41 -8.55 14.61
N TRP A 153 10.02 -9.83 14.59
CA TRP A 153 8.65 -10.29 14.33
C TRP A 153 7.84 -10.60 15.60
N ALA A 154 8.47 -11.11 16.64
CA ALA A 154 7.79 -11.59 17.86
C ALA A 154 7.71 -10.56 19.00
N GLY A 155 8.21 -9.36 18.77
CA GLY A 155 8.25 -8.31 19.79
C GLY A 155 9.66 -8.03 20.32
N LYS A 156 9.90 -6.77 20.65
CA LYS A 156 11.22 -6.23 21.01
C LYS A 156 11.65 -6.59 22.42
N SER A 157 11.92 -7.86 22.70
CA SER A 157 12.44 -8.28 23.99
C SER A 157 13.97 -8.09 24.03
N ALA A 158 14.46 -7.37 25.05
CA ALA A 158 15.89 -7.12 25.23
C ALA A 158 16.69 -8.42 25.34
N GLY A 159 16.11 -9.48 25.91
CA GLY A 159 16.76 -10.78 26.04
C GLY A 159 16.99 -11.47 24.70
N VAL A 160 16.05 -11.37 23.77
CA VAL A 160 16.19 -11.95 22.40
C VAL A 160 17.25 -11.18 21.62
N LEU A 161 17.32 -9.85 21.75
CA LEU A 161 18.37 -9.05 21.14
C LEU A 161 19.76 -9.43 21.69
N LEU A 162 19.88 -9.57 23.00
CA LEU A 162 21.13 -9.98 23.66
C LEU A 162 21.55 -11.35 23.17
N LEU A 163 20.64 -12.31 23.10
CA LEU A 163 20.92 -13.66 22.58
C LEU A 163 21.41 -13.61 21.12
N ALA A 164 20.77 -12.82 20.28
CA ALA A 164 21.19 -12.65 18.89
C ALA A 164 22.61 -12.06 18.81
N LEU A 165 22.92 -11.06 19.62
CA LEU A 165 24.25 -10.42 19.67
C LEU A 165 25.31 -11.41 20.17
N VAL A 166 25.02 -12.22 21.18
CA VAL A 166 25.93 -13.26 21.70
C VAL A 166 26.22 -14.31 20.64
N VAL A 167 25.18 -14.79 19.94
CA VAL A 167 25.33 -15.81 18.88
C VAL A 167 26.11 -15.24 17.68
N LEU A 168 25.87 -13.99 17.30
CA LEU A 168 26.62 -13.32 16.26
C LEU A 168 28.08 -13.07 16.66
N ALA A 169 28.32 -12.67 17.91
CA ALA A 169 29.67 -12.51 18.45
C ALA A 169 30.44 -13.85 18.45
N ALA A 170 29.77 -14.95 18.81
CA ALA A 170 30.35 -16.30 18.74
C ALA A 170 30.68 -16.66 17.28
N ALA A 171 29.80 -16.35 16.32
CA ALA A 171 30.07 -16.57 14.89
C ALA A 171 31.30 -15.77 14.42
N VAL A 172 31.38 -14.49 14.78
CA VAL A 172 32.53 -13.60 14.45
C VAL A 172 33.80 -14.11 15.11
N ALA A 173 33.76 -14.56 16.37
CA ALA A 173 34.90 -15.13 17.06
C ALA A 173 35.37 -16.43 16.38
N CYS A 174 34.44 -17.32 16.00
CA CYS A 174 34.76 -18.52 15.24
C CYS A 174 35.42 -18.20 13.89
N ILE A 175 34.87 -17.22 13.16
CA ILE A 175 35.43 -16.73 11.89
C ILE A 175 36.83 -16.14 12.11
N TYR A 176 37.02 -15.36 13.14
CA TYR A 176 38.31 -14.76 13.49
C TYR A 176 39.35 -15.83 13.83
N PHE A 177 39.01 -16.82 14.69
CA PHE A 177 39.89 -17.94 15.02
C PHE A 177 40.24 -18.79 13.81
N MET A 178 39.29 -19.01 12.90
CA MET A 178 39.54 -19.72 11.65
C MET A 178 40.51 -18.94 10.77
N ILE A 179 40.29 -17.64 10.54
CA ILE A 179 41.17 -16.81 9.72
C ILE A 179 42.59 -16.77 10.30
N ARG A 180 42.74 -16.74 11.63
CA ARG A 180 44.03 -16.66 12.30
C ARG A 180 44.82 -17.98 12.27
N LYS A 181 44.12 -19.13 12.24
CA LYS A 181 44.76 -20.49 12.23
C LYS A 181 45.09 -21.00 10.82
N MET A 182 44.66 -20.32 9.81
CA MET A 182 44.78 -20.79 8.43
C MET A 182 45.86 -20.03 7.70
N ASP A 183 46.93 -20.77 7.31
CA ASP A 183 48.00 -20.22 6.45
C ASP A 183 47.51 -19.89 5.03
N LYS A 184 46.35 -20.38 4.65
CA LYS A 184 45.63 -20.03 3.41
C LYS A 184 44.16 -19.84 3.74
N LEU A 185 43.52 -18.82 3.18
CA LEU A 185 42.07 -18.70 3.25
C LEU A 185 41.45 -20.04 2.80
N PRO A 186 40.43 -20.52 3.55
CA PRO A 186 39.57 -21.50 2.95
C PRO A 186 39.05 -20.87 1.66
N HIS A 187 39.04 -21.62 0.58
CA HIS A 187 38.38 -21.19 -0.64
C HIS A 187 36.84 -21.10 -0.40
N LEU A 188 36.44 -20.40 0.70
CA LEU A 188 35.09 -19.93 0.83
C LEU A 188 34.83 -19.17 -0.44
N ASN A 189 33.79 -19.53 -1.15
CA ASN A 189 33.38 -18.77 -2.29
C ASN A 189 32.77 -17.46 -1.77
N LEU A 190 33.72 -16.57 -1.35
CA LEU A 190 33.43 -15.33 -0.69
C LEU A 190 32.40 -14.51 -1.46
N THR A 191 32.45 -14.61 -2.79
CA THR A 191 31.46 -13.99 -3.68
C THR A 191 30.04 -14.48 -3.35
N TYR A 192 29.84 -15.76 -3.14
CA TYR A 192 28.51 -16.30 -2.77
C TYR A 192 28.10 -15.91 -1.35
N VAL A 193 29.02 -15.87 -0.40
CA VAL A 193 28.73 -15.43 0.97
C VAL A 193 28.22 -13.99 0.96
N VAL A 194 28.94 -13.10 0.28
CA VAL A 194 28.58 -11.67 0.16
C VAL A 194 27.27 -11.53 -0.62
N LEU A 195 27.13 -12.20 -1.76
CA LEU A 195 25.95 -12.12 -2.60
C LEU A 195 24.69 -12.57 -1.85
N PHE A 196 24.67 -13.77 -1.30
CA PHE A 196 23.50 -14.29 -0.59
C PHE A 196 23.27 -13.58 0.74
N GLY A 197 24.32 -13.20 1.46
CA GLY A 197 24.21 -12.46 2.72
C GLY A 197 23.54 -11.10 2.51
N ILE A 198 23.96 -10.33 1.52
CA ILE A 198 23.35 -9.04 1.19
C ILE A 198 21.94 -9.24 0.62
N TRP A 199 21.76 -10.18 -0.33
CA TRP A 199 20.45 -10.40 -0.95
C TRP A 199 19.42 -10.82 0.08
N LEU A 200 19.69 -11.87 0.85
CA LEU A 200 18.77 -12.33 1.89
C LEU A 200 18.58 -11.28 2.99
N GLY A 201 19.65 -10.60 3.43
CA GLY A 201 19.56 -9.57 4.46
C GLY A 201 18.65 -8.39 4.05
N ILE A 202 18.86 -7.83 2.86
CA ILE A 202 18.05 -6.71 2.36
C ILE A 202 16.61 -7.15 2.10
N THR A 203 16.39 -8.33 1.50
CA THR A 203 15.04 -8.79 1.16
C THR A 203 14.25 -9.18 2.41
N LEU A 204 14.85 -9.84 3.39
CA LEU A 204 14.22 -10.13 4.68
C LEU A 204 13.86 -8.85 5.43
N TRP A 205 14.75 -7.86 5.45
CA TRP A 205 14.43 -6.55 6.02
C TRP A 205 13.28 -5.88 5.27
N SER A 206 13.27 -5.96 3.93
CA SER A 206 12.21 -5.38 3.11
C SER A 206 10.86 -6.05 3.33
N THR A 207 10.80 -7.38 3.46
CA THR A 207 9.53 -8.12 3.70
C THR A 207 8.86 -7.72 5.01
N ARG A 208 9.63 -7.29 6.01
CA ARG A 208 9.08 -6.73 7.24
C ARG A 208 8.33 -5.41 7.01
N ASN A 209 8.79 -4.61 6.04
CA ASN A 209 8.19 -3.31 5.71
C ASN A 209 7.05 -3.41 4.69
N GLY A 210 6.74 -4.62 4.21
CA GLY A 210 5.61 -4.86 3.32
C GLY A 210 5.64 -6.25 2.71
N VAL A 211 4.49 -6.92 2.71
CA VAL A 211 4.34 -8.27 2.15
C VAL A 211 4.70 -8.35 0.66
N ARG A 212 4.53 -7.26 -0.10
CA ARG A 212 4.90 -7.18 -1.53
C ARG A 212 6.38 -7.50 -1.78
N PHE A 213 7.26 -7.27 -0.80
CA PHE A 213 8.69 -7.51 -0.93
C PHE A 213 9.06 -8.99 -0.79
N THR A 214 8.12 -9.86 -0.38
CA THR A 214 8.32 -11.32 -0.34
C THR A 214 8.70 -11.86 -1.72
N LEU A 215 8.22 -11.25 -2.80
CA LEU A 215 8.58 -11.62 -4.16
C LEU A 215 10.10 -11.54 -4.43
N LEU A 216 10.79 -10.61 -3.78
CA LEU A 216 12.24 -10.39 -3.98
C LEU A 216 13.12 -11.44 -3.31
N ILE A 217 12.60 -12.17 -2.31
CA ILE A 217 13.34 -13.23 -1.62
C ILE A 217 13.20 -14.59 -2.32
N VAL A 218 12.20 -14.76 -3.19
CA VAL A 218 11.96 -16.02 -3.91
C VAL A 218 13.16 -16.47 -4.74
N PRO A 219 13.82 -15.62 -5.56
CA PRO A 219 14.94 -16.07 -6.39
C PRO A 219 16.12 -16.66 -5.59
N PRO A 220 16.68 -16.00 -4.54
CA PRO A 220 17.78 -16.58 -3.78
C PRO A 220 17.38 -17.86 -3.05
N LEU A 221 16.13 -17.99 -2.60
CA LEU A 221 15.65 -19.23 -2.00
C LEU A 221 15.48 -20.35 -3.03
N ALA A 222 14.97 -20.06 -4.22
CA ALA A 222 14.88 -21.03 -5.31
C ALA A 222 16.28 -21.54 -5.73
N MET A 223 17.27 -20.63 -5.79
CA MET A 223 18.67 -21.02 -6.03
C MET A 223 19.19 -21.95 -4.92
N GLY A 224 18.86 -21.68 -3.65
CA GLY A 224 19.22 -22.53 -2.53
C GLY A 224 18.67 -23.95 -2.67
N VAL A 225 17.40 -24.11 -3.04
CA VAL A 225 16.81 -25.44 -3.34
C VAL A 225 17.54 -26.10 -4.51
N GLY A 226 17.84 -25.36 -5.57
CA GLY A 226 18.60 -25.87 -6.72
C GLY A 226 20.01 -26.35 -6.33
N PHE A 227 20.72 -25.63 -5.47
CA PHE A 227 22.02 -26.04 -4.93
C PHE A 227 21.90 -27.30 -4.09
N PHE A 228 20.94 -27.39 -3.19
CA PHE A 228 20.68 -28.61 -2.42
C PHE A 228 20.48 -29.80 -3.34
N CYS A 229 19.57 -29.70 -4.31
CA CYS A 229 19.31 -30.78 -5.26
C CYS A 229 20.54 -31.15 -6.08
N GLY A 230 21.33 -30.19 -6.54
CA GLY A 230 22.54 -30.41 -7.30
C GLY A 230 23.63 -31.17 -6.50
N ILE A 231 23.81 -30.78 -5.23
CA ILE A 231 24.75 -31.43 -4.33
C ILE A 231 24.31 -32.87 -4.02
N VAL A 232 23.04 -33.07 -3.67
CA VAL A 232 22.45 -34.38 -3.39
C VAL A 232 22.53 -35.27 -4.63
N TYR A 233 22.18 -34.74 -5.81
CA TYR A 233 22.27 -35.44 -7.08
C TYR A 233 23.70 -35.96 -7.35
N ASN A 234 24.71 -35.11 -7.22
CA ASN A 234 26.08 -35.47 -7.47
C ASN A 234 26.60 -36.50 -6.44
N SER A 235 26.31 -36.28 -5.15
CA SER A 235 26.74 -37.15 -4.05
C SER A 235 26.11 -38.53 -4.15
N LEU A 236 24.81 -38.63 -4.35
CA LEU A 236 24.09 -39.89 -4.49
C LEU A 236 24.50 -40.63 -5.76
N THR A 237 24.70 -39.92 -6.87
CA THR A 237 25.16 -40.52 -8.12
C THR A 237 26.55 -41.11 -7.96
N ALA A 238 27.47 -40.41 -7.30
CA ALA A 238 28.80 -40.92 -7.02
C ALA A 238 28.77 -42.16 -6.12
N ALA A 239 28.08 -42.08 -4.99
CA ALA A 239 27.96 -43.17 -4.04
C ALA A 239 27.32 -44.43 -4.65
N ALA A 240 26.20 -44.28 -5.35
CA ALA A 240 25.47 -45.41 -5.93
C ALA A 240 26.19 -46.03 -7.14
N SER A 241 26.88 -45.24 -7.97
CA SER A 241 27.64 -45.77 -9.09
C SER A 241 28.85 -46.61 -8.64
N HIS A 242 29.49 -46.23 -7.52
CA HIS A 242 30.60 -47.01 -6.94
C HIS A 242 30.12 -48.26 -6.17
N GLY A 243 28.99 -48.13 -5.42
CA GLY A 243 28.51 -49.22 -4.57
C GLY A 243 27.73 -50.32 -5.28
N LEU A 244 27.01 -50.00 -6.35
CA LEU A 244 26.09 -50.92 -7.02
C LEU A 244 26.60 -51.49 -8.35
N GLY A 245 27.74 -51.02 -8.86
CA GLY A 245 28.26 -51.47 -10.17
C GLY A 245 27.35 -51.13 -11.37
N VAL A 246 26.38 -50.28 -11.19
CA VAL A 246 25.42 -49.87 -12.21
C VAL A 246 25.96 -48.72 -13.06
N GLY A 247 25.67 -48.72 -14.35
CA GLY A 247 26.12 -47.67 -15.26
C GLY A 247 25.71 -46.28 -14.79
N LYS A 248 26.66 -45.34 -14.73
CA LYS A 248 26.52 -44.00 -14.17
C LYS A 248 25.31 -43.21 -14.71
N ASN A 249 24.97 -43.42 -16.00
CA ASN A 249 23.82 -42.71 -16.61
C ASN A 249 22.45 -43.22 -16.11
N ILE A 250 22.37 -44.54 -15.81
CA ILE A 250 21.15 -45.13 -15.22
C ILE A 250 20.96 -44.59 -13.80
N VAL A 251 22.05 -44.59 -13.00
CA VAL A 251 22.01 -44.04 -11.65
C VAL A 251 21.59 -42.55 -11.67
N ARG A 252 22.14 -41.76 -12.61
CA ARG A 252 21.77 -40.37 -12.78
C ARG A 252 20.28 -40.20 -13.05
N ALA A 253 19.70 -40.99 -13.95
CA ALA A 253 18.27 -40.93 -14.27
C ALA A 253 17.39 -41.26 -13.06
N ILE A 254 17.78 -42.31 -12.31
CA ILE A 254 17.06 -42.73 -11.10
C ILE A 254 17.14 -41.67 -10.01
N VAL A 255 18.33 -41.13 -9.71
CA VAL A 255 18.51 -40.09 -8.70
C VAL A 255 17.76 -38.83 -9.08
N PHE A 256 17.77 -38.45 -10.36
CA PHE A 256 16.98 -37.30 -10.84
C PHE A 256 15.48 -37.52 -10.64
N ALA A 257 14.94 -38.69 -11.01
CA ALA A 257 13.55 -39.04 -10.82
C ALA A 257 13.16 -39.04 -9.32
N LEU A 258 14.01 -39.58 -8.45
CA LEU A 258 13.77 -39.56 -7.00
C LEU A 258 13.79 -38.15 -6.41
N LEU A 259 14.68 -37.26 -6.87
CA LEU A 259 14.69 -35.85 -6.46
C LEU A 259 13.44 -35.11 -6.92
N LEU A 260 12.96 -35.35 -8.15
CA LEU A 260 11.70 -34.83 -8.61
C LEU A 260 10.52 -35.28 -7.74
N LEU A 261 10.44 -36.59 -7.47
CA LEU A 261 9.42 -37.13 -6.57
C LEU A 261 9.52 -36.52 -5.17
N PHE A 262 10.72 -36.36 -4.63
CA PHE A 262 10.95 -35.74 -3.32
C PHE A 262 10.49 -34.27 -3.28
N LEU A 263 10.70 -33.51 -4.34
CA LEU A 263 10.24 -32.12 -4.42
C LEU A 263 8.72 -31.98 -4.62
N PHE A 264 8.11 -32.94 -5.32
CA PHE A 264 6.70 -32.85 -5.68
C PHE A 264 5.75 -33.50 -4.66
N PHE A 265 6.14 -34.65 -4.09
CA PHE A 265 5.21 -35.48 -3.31
C PHE A 265 4.84 -34.95 -1.91
N PRO A 266 5.77 -34.34 -1.10
CA PRO A 266 5.37 -33.98 0.26
C PRO A 266 4.47 -32.76 0.36
N THR A 267 4.42 -31.94 -0.68
CA THR A 267 3.95 -30.56 -0.52
C THR A 267 2.96 -30.10 -1.58
N ASN A 268 2.71 -30.90 -2.61
CA ASN A 268 1.81 -30.59 -3.74
C ASN A 268 2.02 -29.19 -4.35
N HIS A 269 3.25 -28.66 -4.33
CA HIS A 269 3.54 -27.30 -4.76
C HIS A 269 3.23 -27.06 -6.23
N ILE A 270 3.42 -28.06 -7.09
CA ILE A 270 3.07 -27.94 -8.52
C ILE A 270 1.57 -27.85 -8.70
N GLU A 271 0.81 -28.73 -8.03
CA GLU A 271 -0.65 -28.68 -8.10
C GLU A 271 -1.18 -27.35 -7.56
N ARG A 272 -0.62 -26.85 -6.44
CA ARG A 272 -0.95 -25.52 -5.93
C ARG A 272 -0.61 -24.43 -6.92
N GLY A 273 0.58 -24.44 -7.50
CA GLY A 273 0.99 -23.46 -8.52
C GLY A 273 0.10 -23.52 -9.76
N TYR A 274 -0.21 -24.73 -10.23
CA TYR A 274 -1.14 -24.92 -11.35
C TYR A 274 -2.54 -24.41 -11.03
N ARG A 275 -3.10 -24.75 -9.87
CA ARG A 275 -4.44 -24.28 -9.45
C ARG A 275 -4.50 -22.76 -9.31
N LEU A 276 -3.46 -22.15 -8.71
CA LEU A 276 -3.34 -20.70 -8.62
C LEU A 276 -3.26 -20.06 -10.02
N GLY A 277 -2.44 -20.61 -10.91
CA GLY A 277 -2.33 -20.09 -12.29
C GLY A 277 -3.60 -20.29 -13.10
N ALA A 278 -4.20 -21.49 -13.04
CA ALA A 278 -5.43 -21.80 -13.75
C ALA A 278 -6.66 -21.04 -13.21
N GLY A 279 -6.67 -20.74 -11.90
CA GLY A 279 -7.74 -19.95 -11.27
C GLY A 279 -7.51 -18.43 -11.34
N SER A 280 -6.38 -17.97 -11.88
CA SER A 280 -6.11 -16.53 -12.02
C SER A 280 -6.95 -15.93 -13.13
N VAL A 281 -7.92 -15.12 -12.77
CA VAL A 281 -8.72 -14.32 -13.71
C VAL A 281 -8.04 -12.96 -13.88
N PRO A 282 -7.91 -12.44 -15.12
CA PRO A 282 -7.42 -11.09 -15.33
C PRO A 282 -8.23 -10.07 -14.55
N SER A 283 -7.56 -9.14 -13.89
CA SER A 283 -8.25 -8.05 -13.17
C SER A 283 -9.06 -7.16 -14.12
N MET A 284 -8.59 -6.99 -15.35
CA MET A 284 -9.31 -6.36 -16.45
C MET A 284 -10.24 -7.43 -17.08
N ASN A 285 -11.54 -7.24 -16.95
CA ASN A 285 -12.56 -8.06 -17.61
C ASN A 285 -13.24 -7.28 -18.75
N ASP A 286 -14.09 -7.96 -19.52
CA ASP A 286 -14.77 -7.37 -20.68
C ASP A 286 -15.61 -6.14 -20.29
N ALA A 287 -16.26 -6.15 -19.13
CA ALA A 287 -17.05 -5.01 -18.66
C ALA A 287 -16.17 -3.75 -18.51
N TRP A 288 -14.97 -3.87 -17.95
CA TRP A 288 -14.02 -2.77 -17.86
C TRP A 288 -13.49 -2.35 -19.23
N TYR A 289 -13.12 -3.33 -20.07
CA TYR A 289 -12.59 -3.05 -21.39
C TYR A 289 -13.62 -2.31 -22.26
N ASP A 290 -14.83 -2.79 -22.33
CA ASP A 290 -15.94 -2.19 -23.09
C ASP A 290 -16.30 -0.79 -22.58
N THR A 291 -16.33 -0.63 -21.23
CA THR A 291 -16.56 0.64 -20.57
C THR A 291 -15.55 1.70 -21.05
N LEU A 292 -14.28 1.35 -20.97
CA LEU A 292 -13.19 2.27 -21.30
C LEU A 292 -13.08 2.53 -22.80
N THR A 293 -13.37 1.52 -23.62
CA THR A 293 -13.43 1.67 -25.09
C THR A 293 -14.58 2.60 -25.47
N LYS A 294 -15.76 2.48 -24.84
CA LYS A 294 -16.87 3.39 -25.09
C LYS A 294 -16.51 4.84 -24.78
N ILE A 295 -15.83 5.09 -23.64
CA ILE A 295 -15.34 6.44 -23.32
C ILE A 295 -14.37 6.94 -24.41
N LYS A 296 -13.45 6.08 -24.88
CA LYS A 296 -12.51 6.43 -25.94
C LYS A 296 -13.23 6.86 -27.23
N ASP A 297 -14.23 6.10 -27.62
CA ASP A 297 -14.90 6.28 -28.91
C ASP A 297 -15.89 7.47 -28.90
N GLU A 298 -16.53 7.72 -27.73
CA GLU A 298 -17.61 8.72 -27.61
C GLU A 298 -17.18 10.02 -26.90
N SER A 299 -15.88 10.21 -26.60
CA SER A 299 -15.39 11.40 -25.92
C SER A 299 -14.27 12.12 -26.67
N LYS A 300 -14.06 13.39 -26.33
CA LYS A 300 -12.95 14.20 -26.85
C LYS A 300 -11.60 13.65 -26.36
N PRO A 301 -10.50 13.77 -27.12
CA PRO A 301 -9.18 13.26 -26.71
C PRO A 301 -8.64 13.86 -25.40
N ASN A 302 -9.08 15.05 -25.03
CA ASN A 302 -8.70 15.72 -23.78
C ASN A 302 -9.71 15.51 -22.65
N ALA A 303 -10.70 14.63 -22.81
CA ALA A 303 -11.64 14.29 -21.74
C ALA A 303 -10.90 13.69 -20.53
N ILE A 304 -11.34 14.04 -19.32
CA ILE A 304 -10.68 13.60 -18.08
C ILE A 304 -11.54 12.54 -17.40
N ILE A 305 -10.90 11.46 -16.92
CA ILE A 305 -11.59 10.41 -16.16
C ILE A 305 -11.19 10.51 -14.69
N THR A 306 -12.19 10.62 -13.82
CA THR A 306 -12.03 10.65 -12.37
C THR A 306 -12.63 9.41 -11.73
N SER A 307 -11.84 8.72 -10.93
CA SER A 307 -12.22 7.63 -10.03
C SER A 307 -11.20 7.52 -8.92
N TRP A 308 -11.32 6.56 -8.01
CA TRP A 308 -10.22 6.24 -7.11
C TRP A 308 -9.03 5.69 -7.92
N TRP A 309 -7.79 5.96 -7.50
CA TRP A 309 -6.54 5.82 -8.26
C TRP A 309 -6.22 4.41 -8.79
N ASP A 310 -6.81 3.37 -8.23
CA ASP A 310 -6.42 1.97 -8.48
C ASP A 310 -6.42 1.60 -9.96
N PHE A 311 -7.40 2.05 -10.72
CA PHE A 311 -7.56 1.73 -12.13
C PHE A 311 -7.11 2.86 -13.08
N GLY A 312 -6.52 3.93 -12.57
CA GLY A 312 -6.09 5.07 -13.38
C GLY A 312 -5.15 4.71 -14.54
N HIS A 313 -4.30 3.68 -14.37
CA HIS A 313 -3.46 3.19 -15.46
C HIS A 313 -4.27 2.50 -16.57
N TRP A 314 -5.38 1.83 -16.23
CA TRP A 314 -6.28 1.23 -17.23
C TRP A 314 -6.99 2.33 -18.02
N PHE A 315 -7.43 3.38 -17.37
CA PHE A 315 -8.07 4.52 -18.02
C PHE A 315 -7.15 5.16 -19.05
N LYS A 316 -5.88 5.35 -18.71
CA LYS A 316 -4.88 5.84 -19.66
C LYS A 316 -4.60 4.87 -20.79
N ALA A 317 -4.47 3.57 -20.48
CA ALA A 317 -4.05 2.58 -21.47
C ALA A 317 -5.16 2.22 -22.47
N ILE A 318 -6.41 2.10 -22.02
CA ILE A 318 -7.54 1.63 -22.83
C ILE A 318 -8.36 2.82 -23.35
N ALA A 319 -8.82 3.70 -22.47
CA ALA A 319 -9.60 4.87 -22.90
C ALA A 319 -8.74 5.93 -23.58
N ASP A 320 -7.41 5.88 -23.41
CA ASP A 320 -6.48 6.87 -23.97
C ASP A 320 -6.87 8.30 -23.57
N ARG A 321 -7.20 8.48 -22.28
CA ARG A 321 -7.67 9.75 -21.70
C ARG A 321 -6.85 10.12 -20.47
N PRO A 322 -6.62 11.43 -20.24
CA PRO A 322 -6.10 11.93 -18.97
C PRO A 322 -6.92 11.45 -17.78
N VAL A 323 -6.26 11.33 -16.63
CA VAL A 323 -6.91 10.95 -15.37
C VAL A 323 -6.56 11.94 -14.28
N THR A 324 -7.43 12.10 -13.29
CA THR A 324 -7.20 12.97 -12.13
C THR A 324 -5.98 12.50 -11.35
N PHE A 325 -5.86 11.18 -11.10
CA PHE A 325 -4.67 10.55 -10.52
C PHE A 325 -4.69 9.03 -10.73
N ASP A 326 -3.53 8.40 -10.52
CA ASP A 326 -3.29 6.97 -10.74
C ASP A 326 -2.26 6.43 -9.74
N GLY A 327 -1.87 5.16 -9.86
CA GLY A 327 -0.86 4.53 -9.01
C GLY A 327 0.53 5.19 -9.04
N GLY A 328 0.86 5.97 -10.07
CA GLY A 328 2.10 6.75 -10.14
C GLY A 328 2.00 8.10 -9.43
N SER A 329 0.81 8.60 -9.17
CA SER A 329 0.51 9.86 -8.52
C SER A 329 -0.35 9.73 -7.25
N GLN A 330 -0.60 8.51 -6.79
CA GLN A 330 -1.51 8.21 -5.67
C GLN A 330 -1.18 8.97 -4.38
N ASN A 331 0.10 9.20 -4.08
CA ASN A 331 0.54 9.87 -2.86
C ASN A 331 0.71 11.39 -3.06
N ARG A 332 -0.35 12.04 -3.54
CA ARG A 332 -0.43 13.48 -3.78
C ARG A 332 -1.70 14.07 -3.16
N PRO A 333 -1.82 15.40 -3.05
CA PRO A 333 -3.01 16.07 -2.55
C PRO A 333 -4.33 15.64 -3.19
N GLN A 334 -4.31 15.20 -4.45
CA GLN A 334 -5.49 14.69 -5.16
C GLN A 334 -6.19 13.55 -4.41
N ALA A 335 -5.47 12.75 -3.62
CA ALA A 335 -6.08 11.69 -2.81
C ALA A 335 -7.10 12.23 -1.80
N HIS A 336 -6.81 13.35 -1.14
CA HIS A 336 -7.77 14.03 -0.27
C HIS A 336 -8.97 14.56 -1.06
N TRP A 337 -8.69 15.29 -2.15
CA TRP A 337 -9.74 15.93 -2.91
C TRP A 337 -10.71 14.93 -3.55
N VAL A 338 -10.19 13.87 -4.17
CA VAL A 338 -11.05 12.81 -4.74
C VAL A 338 -11.77 12.01 -3.66
N GLY A 339 -11.11 11.72 -2.54
CA GLY A 339 -11.78 11.12 -1.37
C GLY A 339 -12.94 11.97 -0.89
N LYS A 340 -12.75 13.29 -0.77
CA LYS A 340 -13.77 14.24 -0.34
C LYS A 340 -14.89 14.40 -1.38
N LEU A 341 -14.55 14.40 -2.68
CA LEU A 341 -15.51 14.41 -3.77
C LEU A 341 -16.53 13.27 -3.65
N PHE A 342 -16.05 12.07 -3.36
CA PHE A 342 -16.92 10.90 -3.21
C PHE A 342 -17.62 10.85 -1.85
N LEU A 343 -16.99 11.35 -0.78
CA LEU A 343 -17.51 11.24 0.59
C LEU A 343 -18.58 12.30 0.92
N THR A 344 -18.51 13.49 0.33
CA THR A 344 -19.48 14.56 0.62
C THR A 344 -20.90 14.12 0.26
N PRO A 345 -21.91 14.50 1.05
CA PRO A 345 -23.32 14.36 0.67
C PRO A 345 -23.82 15.48 -0.25
N ASP A 346 -23.07 16.56 -0.40
CA ASP A 346 -23.44 17.74 -1.15
C ASP A 346 -22.87 17.72 -2.58
N GLU A 347 -23.74 17.61 -3.57
CA GLU A 347 -23.35 17.59 -4.98
C GLU A 347 -22.59 18.87 -5.38
N LYS A 348 -22.91 20.01 -4.78
CA LYS A 348 -22.25 21.29 -5.07
C LYS A 348 -20.78 21.28 -4.65
N VAL A 349 -20.48 20.68 -3.50
CA VAL A 349 -19.10 20.48 -3.01
C VAL A 349 -18.36 19.50 -3.93
N SER A 350 -18.98 18.35 -4.24
CA SER A 350 -18.41 17.34 -5.14
C SER A 350 -18.08 17.93 -6.51
N PHE A 351 -19.03 18.63 -7.11
CA PHE A 351 -18.89 19.28 -8.41
C PHE A 351 -17.80 20.37 -8.41
N GLY A 352 -17.76 21.20 -7.33
CA GLY A 352 -16.73 22.25 -7.17
C GLY A 352 -15.32 21.67 -7.07
N ILE A 353 -15.14 20.57 -6.31
CA ILE A 353 -13.87 19.84 -6.21
C ILE A 353 -13.47 19.29 -7.59
N LEU A 354 -14.39 18.62 -8.28
CA LEU A 354 -14.10 18.05 -9.59
C LEU A 354 -13.69 19.13 -10.60
N ARG A 355 -14.40 20.25 -10.64
CA ARG A 355 -14.06 21.40 -11.50
C ARG A 355 -12.65 21.91 -11.20
N MET A 356 -12.30 22.10 -9.93
CA MET A 356 -10.96 22.51 -9.52
C MET A 356 -9.89 21.53 -9.99
N LEU A 357 -10.12 20.23 -9.81
CA LEU A 357 -9.16 19.20 -10.22
C LEU A 357 -8.96 19.16 -11.72
N ASP A 358 -10.03 19.28 -12.50
CA ASP A 358 -9.99 19.24 -13.96
C ASP A 358 -9.45 20.54 -14.58
N CYS A 359 -9.58 21.67 -13.86
CA CYS A 359 -8.96 22.95 -14.26
C CYS A 359 -7.43 22.97 -14.03
N GLY A 360 -6.92 22.29 -12.99
CA GLY A 360 -5.51 22.48 -12.65
C GLY A 360 -4.92 21.51 -11.64
N ALA A 361 -5.60 20.38 -11.35
CA ALA A 361 -5.20 19.46 -10.29
C ALA A 361 -5.07 20.19 -8.93
N ASN A 362 -3.89 20.24 -8.33
CA ASN A 362 -3.67 20.90 -7.03
C ASN A 362 -3.24 22.37 -7.15
N LYS A 363 -3.16 22.93 -8.35
CA LYS A 363 -2.61 24.28 -8.55
C LYS A 363 -3.40 25.38 -7.83
N ALA A 364 -4.74 25.24 -7.73
CA ALA A 364 -5.55 26.19 -6.97
C ALA A 364 -5.08 26.28 -5.51
N PHE A 365 -4.84 25.13 -4.87
CA PHE A 365 -4.29 25.09 -3.52
C PHE A 365 -2.88 25.69 -3.47
N ASP A 366 -2.01 25.34 -4.43
CA ASP A 366 -0.63 25.84 -4.46
C ASP A 366 -0.60 27.39 -4.57
N GLU A 367 -1.50 27.99 -5.35
CA GLU A 367 -1.66 29.46 -5.43
C GLU A 367 -2.15 30.07 -4.10
N VAL A 368 -3.15 29.47 -3.47
CA VAL A 368 -3.68 29.95 -2.18
C VAL A 368 -2.62 29.84 -1.09
N ASP A 369 -1.95 28.69 -0.98
CA ASP A 369 -0.92 28.43 0.02
C ASP A 369 0.35 29.29 -0.19
N SER A 370 0.61 29.73 -1.42
CA SER A 370 1.71 30.66 -1.72
C SER A 370 1.54 32.05 -1.08
N VAL A 371 0.31 32.41 -0.71
CA VAL A 371 -0.05 33.68 -0.07
C VAL A 371 -0.25 33.50 1.43
N LEU A 372 -1.00 32.47 1.83
CA LEU A 372 -1.37 32.28 3.23
C LEU A 372 -0.28 31.60 4.05
N HIS A 373 0.54 30.73 3.44
CA HIS A 373 1.56 29.91 4.10
C HIS A 373 1.05 29.11 5.29
N ASP A 374 -0.23 28.73 5.24
CA ASP A 374 -0.97 27.99 6.27
C ASP A 374 -1.86 26.97 5.58
N ILE A 375 -1.46 25.70 5.65
CA ILE A 375 -2.13 24.62 4.89
C ILE A 375 -3.58 24.41 5.35
N PRO A 376 -3.91 24.27 6.66
CA PRO A 376 -5.29 24.20 7.12
C PRO A 376 -6.15 25.35 6.60
N LYS A 377 -5.68 26.58 6.77
CA LYS A 377 -6.40 27.76 6.30
C LYS A 377 -6.54 27.80 4.78
N SER A 378 -5.51 27.40 4.05
CA SER A 378 -5.54 27.32 2.58
C SER A 378 -6.57 26.31 2.08
N VAL A 379 -6.68 25.15 2.74
CA VAL A 379 -7.72 24.15 2.44
C VAL A 379 -9.13 24.70 2.75
N ASP A 380 -9.29 25.40 3.86
CA ASP A 380 -10.58 26.01 4.24
C ASP A 380 -11.02 27.08 3.24
N VAL A 381 -10.11 27.94 2.79
CA VAL A 381 -10.40 28.93 1.74
C VAL A 381 -10.80 28.24 0.44
N ILE A 382 -10.09 27.20 0.00
CA ILE A 382 -10.49 26.41 -1.18
C ILE A 382 -11.90 25.85 -1.00
N ASN A 383 -12.21 25.23 0.13
CA ASN A 383 -13.54 24.68 0.40
C ASN A 383 -14.65 25.74 0.34
N GLN A 384 -14.36 26.97 0.75
CA GLN A 384 -15.32 28.09 0.69
C GLN A 384 -15.55 28.59 -0.74
N ILE A 385 -14.50 28.67 -1.57
CA ILE A 385 -14.60 29.27 -2.91
C ILE A 385 -15.16 28.33 -3.97
N ILE A 386 -14.88 27.01 -3.89
CA ILE A 386 -15.31 26.05 -4.91
C ILE A 386 -16.83 25.87 -5.03
N VAL A 387 -17.57 26.21 -3.98
CA VAL A 387 -19.06 26.15 -3.94
C VAL A 387 -19.74 27.48 -4.32
N LYS A 388 -18.97 28.49 -4.58
CA LYS A 388 -19.50 29.84 -4.97
C LYS A 388 -19.38 30.04 -6.48
N ASP A 389 -20.06 31.03 -6.99
CA ASP A 389 -19.78 31.54 -8.33
C ASP A 389 -18.47 32.35 -8.33
N ARG A 390 -17.96 32.66 -9.51
CA ARG A 390 -16.67 33.36 -9.66
C ARG A 390 -16.63 34.69 -8.90
N LYS A 391 -17.76 35.45 -8.83
CA LYS A 391 -17.85 36.72 -8.11
C LYS A 391 -17.81 36.53 -6.59
N GLY A 392 -18.54 35.53 -6.08
CA GLY A 392 -18.53 35.17 -4.68
C GLY A 392 -17.18 34.62 -4.22
N ALA A 393 -16.51 33.83 -5.06
CA ALA A 393 -15.17 33.33 -4.79
C ALA A 393 -14.13 34.45 -4.76
N SER A 394 -14.20 35.42 -5.69
CA SER A 394 -13.37 36.63 -5.68
C SER A 394 -13.55 37.45 -4.41
N ALA A 395 -14.79 37.62 -3.93
CA ALA A 395 -15.07 38.34 -2.70
C ALA A 395 -14.44 37.67 -1.45
N VAL A 396 -14.47 36.32 -1.37
CA VAL A 396 -13.79 35.59 -0.29
C VAL A 396 -12.28 35.81 -0.34
N LEU A 397 -11.67 35.66 -1.52
CA LEU A 397 -10.22 35.86 -1.67
C LEU A 397 -9.79 37.28 -1.34
N THR A 398 -10.60 38.28 -1.73
CA THR A 398 -10.36 39.69 -1.36
C THR A 398 -10.42 39.89 0.16
N ALA A 399 -11.40 39.26 0.83
CA ALA A 399 -11.51 39.33 2.30
C ALA A 399 -10.32 38.67 3.02
N GLU A 400 -9.73 37.67 2.41
CA GLU A 400 -8.50 37.00 2.89
C GLU A 400 -7.20 37.76 2.53
N GLY A 401 -7.31 38.93 1.90
CA GLY A 401 -6.17 39.81 1.61
C GLY A 401 -5.39 39.50 0.34
N PHE A 402 -5.99 38.75 -0.61
CA PHE A 402 -5.36 38.46 -1.90
C PHE A 402 -5.37 39.70 -2.82
N GLU A 403 -4.26 39.90 -3.51
CA GLU A 403 -4.17 40.90 -4.58
C GLU A 403 -4.88 40.41 -5.85
N ALA A 404 -5.28 41.37 -6.72
CA ALA A 404 -6.11 41.08 -7.89
C ALA A 404 -5.52 40.04 -8.87
N ASP A 405 -4.21 40.09 -9.10
CA ASP A 405 -3.50 39.11 -9.94
C ASP A 405 -3.50 37.71 -9.32
N LYS A 406 -3.34 37.60 -8.00
CA LYS A 406 -3.42 36.34 -7.26
C LYS A 406 -4.82 35.76 -7.26
N ILE A 407 -5.85 36.63 -7.11
CA ILE A 407 -7.24 36.20 -7.22
C ILE A 407 -7.52 35.59 -8.60
N GLU A 408 -7.06 36.22 -9.68
CA GLU A 408 -7.25 35.70 -11.03
C GLU A 408 -6.53 34.38 -11.24
N ASN A 409 -5.30 34.22 -10.69
CA ASN A 409 -4.55 32.97 -10.72
C ASN A 409 -5.29 31.82 -10.00
N VAL A 410 -5.90 32.08 -8.85
CA VAL A 410 -6.72 31.08 -8.15
C VAL A 410 -7.97 30.74 -8.96
N LEU A 411 -8.68 31.77 -9.45
CA LEU A 411 -9.94 31.60 -10.17
C LEU A 411 -9.78 30.88 -11.52
N GLN A 412 -8.64 31.01 -12.20
CA GLN A 412 -8.37 30.24 -13.41
C GLN A 412 -8.30 28.72 -13.16
N TYR A 413 -7.93 28.29 -11.92
CA TYR A 413 -7.85 26.88 -11.54
C TYR A 413 -9.06 26.36 -10.77
N THR A 414 -9.99 27.24 -10.35
CA THR A 414 -11.22 26.83 -9.64
C THR A 414 -12.49 27.07 -10.44
N HIS A 415 -12.48 28.07 -11.34
CA HIS A 415 -13.65 28.54 -12.08
C HIS A 415 -13.39 28.62 -13.60
N CYS A 416 -12.51 27.78 -14.13
CA CYS A 416 -12.34 27.62 -15.57
C CYS A 416 -13.55 26.91 -16.19
N THR A 417 -13.57 26.82 -17.51
CA THR A 417 -14.41 25.87 -18.26
C THR A 417 -13.58 24.58 -18.46
N PRO A 418 -13.86 23.51 -17.68
CA PRO A 418 -13.06 22.30 -17.75
C PRO A 418 -13.25 21.56 -19.08
N PRO A 419 -12.34 20.63 -19.43
CA PRO A 419 -12.57 19.67 -20.49
C PRO A 419 -13.81 18.79 -20.21
N GLU A 420 -14.26 18.05 -21.21
CA GLU A 420 -15.23 16.98 -21.02
C GLU A 420 -14.75 16.04 -19.92
N ALA A 421 -15.64 15.59 -19.03
CA ALA A 421 -15.24 14.79 -17.88
C ALA A 421 -16.19 13.62 -17.62
N PHE A 422 -15.62 12.54 -17.10
CA PHE A 422 -16.32 11.34 -16.69
C PHE A 422 -15.94 10.97 -15.25
N VAL A 423 -16.95 10.53 -14.49
CA VAL A 423 -16.74 9.98 -13.15
C VAL A 423 -17.15 8.50 -13.17
N ILE A 424 -16.29 7.63 -12.64
CA ILE A 424 -16.52 6.20 -12.58
C ILE A 424 -16.63 5.77 -11.12
N ALA A 425 -17.75 5.10 -10.77
CA ALA A 425 -17.97 4.41 -9.51
C ALA A 425 -18.07 2.91 -9.76
N SER A 426 -17.26 2.11 -9.08
CA SER A 426 -17.22 0.65 -9.23
C SER A 426 -17.36 -0.08 -7.90
N ASP A 427 -17.75 -1.35 -7.95
CA ASP A 427 -17.88 -2.22 -6.78
C ASP A 427 -16.58 -2.37 -5.98
N ASP A 428 -15.42 -2.31 -6.63
CA ASP A 428 -14.11 -2.30 -5.96
C ASP A 428 -13.97 -1.16 -4.94
N MET A 429 -14.59 -0.01 -5.22
CA MET A 429 -14.55 1.15 -4.32
C MET A 429 -15.37 0.94 -3.03
N ILE A 430 -16.33 -0.01 -3.00
CA ILE A 430 -17.11 -0.34 -1.79
C ILE A 430 -16.14 -0.89 -0.72
N GLY A 431 -15.35 -1.91 -1.06
CA GLY A 431 -14.37 -2.50 -0.15
C GLY A 431 -13.27 -1.53 0.30
N LYS A 432 -13.07 -0.46 -0.47
CA LYS A 432 -12.09 0.61 -0.19
C LYS A 432 -12.75 1.87 0.40
N GLY A 433 -14.04 1.83 0.72
CA GLY A 433 -14.80 2.96 1.27
C GLY A 433 -14.12 3.58 2.47
N GLY A 434 -13.65 2.75 3.42
CA GLY A 434 -12.90 3.22 4.57
C GLY A 434 -11.60 3.95 4.21
N VAL A 435 -10.94 3.56 3.11
CA VAL A 435 -9.67 4.17 2.67
C VAL A 435 -9.90 5.53 2.05
N TRP A 436 -10.66 5.61 0.95
CA TRP A 436 -10.87 6.91 0.29
C TRP A 436 -11.73 7.86 1.14
N GLY A 437 -12.63 7.32 1.98
CA GLY A 437 -13.39 8.10 2.94
C GLY A 437 -12.51 8.72 4.03
N HIS A 438 -11.52 7.98 4.55
CA HIS A 438 -10.53 8.49 5.49
C HIS A 438 -9.76 9.69 4.91
N PHE A 439 -9.32 9.60 3.65
CA PHE A 439 -8.64 10.72 3.00
C PHE A 439 -9.57 11.90 2.73
N GLY A 440 -10.83 11.65 2.41
CA GLY A 440 -11.85 12.67 2.25
C GLY A 440 -12.22 13.40 3.55
N ALA A 441 -12.20 12.66 4.67
CA ALA A 441 -12.46 13.17 6.02
C ALA A 441 -11.21 13.72 6.73
N TRP A 442 -10.07 13.83 6.05
CA TRP A 442 -8.81 14.25 6.64
C TRP A 442 -8.89 15.63 7.30
N ASP A 443 -8.57 15.70 8.59
CA ASP A 443 -8.54 16.91 9.39
C ASP A 443 -7.11 17.50 9.40
N PHE A 444 -6.94 18.61 8.69
CA PHE A 444 -5.63 19.25 8.55
C PHE A 444 -5.14 19.90 9.84
N ASN A 445 -6.04 20.38 10.72
CA ASN A 445 -5.66 20.92 12.02
C ASN A 445 -5.11 19.84 12.94
N ARG A 446 -5.78 18.67 13.01
CA ARG A 446 -5.28 17.51 13.75
C ARG A 446 -3.96 16.99 13.16
N ALA A 447 -3.87 16.92 11.84
CA ALA A 447 -2.64 16.50 11.17
C ALA A 447 -1.47 17.45 11.49
N GLU A 448 -1.71 18.75 11.56
CA GLU A 448 -0.71 19.74 11.95
C GLU A 448 -0.29 19.60 13.42
N MET A 449 -1.25 19.37 14.34
CA MET A 449 -0.94 19.08 15.74
C MET A 449 0.00 17.89 15.87
N VAL A 450 -0.29 16.78 15.19
CA VAL A 450 0.59 15.60 15.17
C VAL A 450 1.94 15.94 14.58
N PHE A 451 1.99 16.63 13.44
CA PHE A 451 3.23 16.96 12.75
C PHE A 451 4.16 17.81 13.61
N LYS A 452 3.64 18.82 14.28
CA LYS A 452 4.39 19.74 15.14
C LYS A 452 4.84 19.10 16.46
N THR A 453 4.09 18.13 17.00
CA THR A 453 4.34 17.57 18.35
C THR A 453 5.02 16.20 18.38
N ARG A 454 4.93 15.40 17.31
CA ARG A 454 5.37 13.99 17.26
C ARG A 454 6.82 13.72 17.64
N ASN A 455 7.71 14.71 17.49
CA ASN A 455 9.15 14.59 17.78
C ASN A 455 9.57 15.37 19.03
N LEU A 456 8.62 15.93 19.77
CA LEU A 456 8.87 16.73 20.95
C LEU A 456 8.63 15.92 22.23
N GLU A 457 9.39 16.24 23.28
CA GLU A 457 9.08 15.78 24.62
C GLU A 457 7.81 16.45 25.15
N ARG A 458 7.17 15.84 26.16
CA ARG A 458 5.86 16.27 26.68
C ARG A 458 5.77 17.79 26.90
N MET A 459 6.73 18.39 27.60
CA MET A 459 6.69 19.85 27.89
C MET A 459 6.73 20.70 26.63
N GLY A 460 7.58 20.33 25.66
CA GLY A 460 7.66 21.01 24.37
C GLY A 460 6.38 20.84 23.55
N ALA A 461 5.81 19.63 23.53
CA ALA A 461 4.55 19.37 22.83
C ALA A 461 3.38 20.17 23.41
N LEU A 462 3.26 20.24 24.75
CA LEU A 462 2.22 21.03 25.42
C LEU A 462 2.39 22.53 25.12
N ALA A 463 3.62 23.04 25.14
CA ALA A 463 3.87 24.44 24.81
C ALA A 463 3.42 24.78 23.39
N VAL A 464 3.73 23.92 22.40
CA VAL A 464 3.30 24.08 21.01
C VAL A 464 1.78 24.01 20.88
N LEU A 465 1.12 23.06 21.55
CA LEU A 465 -0.34 22.93 21.51
C LEU A 465 -1.04 24.17 22.10
N GLN A 466 -0.47 24.75 23.15
CA GLN A 466 -1.01 26.00 23.73
C GLN A 466 -0.76 27.21 22.84
N SER A 467 0.48 27.40 22.34
CA SER A 467 0.85 28.60 21.59
C SER A 467 0.26 28.64 20.17
N ASP A 468 0.38 27.53 19.43
CA ASP A 468 0.04 27.49 18.01
C ASP A 468 -1.45 27.20 17.76
N PHE A 469 -2.10 26.48 18.69
CA PHE A 469 -3.51 26.08 18.54
C PHE A 469 -4.44 26.73 19.59
N ASN A 470 -3.90 27.66 20.39
CA ASN A 470 -4.65 28.39 21.41
C ASN A 470 -5.46 27.51 22.36
N LEU A 471 -4.89 26.36 22.76
CA LEU A 471 -5.50 25.41 23.67
C LEU A 471 -5.17 25.73 25.13
N SER A 472 -6.11 25.47 26.02
CA SER A 472 -5.81 25.45 27.45
C SER A 472 -4.84 24.33 27.81
N LEU A 473 -4.20 24.39 28.96
CA LEU A 473 -3.28 23.34 29.40
C LEU A 473 -4.00 21.97 29.52
N GLU A 474 -5.24 21.97 29.99
CA GLU A 474 -6.04 20.74 30.13
C GLU A 474 -6.36 20.12 28.77
N GLU A 475 -6.79 20.93 27.80
CA GLU A 475 -7.04 20.47 26.42
C GLU A 475 -5.76 19.99 25.75
N ALA A 476 -4.65 20.71 25.89
CA ALA A 476 -3.35 20.32 25.37
C ALA A 476 -2.88 18.97 25.95
N GLU A 477 -3.05 18.76 27.26
CA GLU A 477 -2.73 17.48 27.90
C GLU A 477 -3.64 16.33 27.43
N LYS A 478 -4.93 16.59 27.25
CA LYS A 478 -5.88 15.61 26.68
C LYS A 478 -5.46 15.20 25.27
N ILE A 479 -5.26 16.17 24.39
CA ILE A 479 -4.86 15.94 23.01
C ILE A 479 -3.50 15.22 22.91
N TYR A 480 -2.52 15.62 23.71
CA TYR A 480 -1.22 14.96 23.75
C TYR A 480 -1.34 13.47 24.13
N ARG A 481 -2.18 13.15 25.12
CA ARG A 481 -2.45 11.75 25.52
C ARG A 481 -3.17 10.98 24.43
N GLU A 482 -4.14 11.57 23.78
CA GLU A 482 -4.86 10.96 22.65
C GLU A 482 -3.91 10.65 21.48
N ILE A 483 -3.04 11.59 21.08
CA ILE A 483 -2.03 11.38 20.03
C ILE A 483 -1.08 10.21 20.37
N LEU A 484 -0.75 10.00 21.65
CA LEU A 484 0.15 8.92 22.06
C LEU A 484 -0.55 7.58 22.24
N SER A 485 -1.84 7.56 22.61
CA SER A 485 -2.58 6.35 22.96
C SER A 485 -3.35 5.74 21.80
N GLU A 486 -3.73 6.54 20.80
CA GLU A 486 -4.50 6.11 19.65
C GLU A 486 -3.62 5.86 18.42
N ASP A 487 -4.16 5.08 17.47
CA ASP A 487 -3.60 5.04 16.12
C ASP A 487 -3.68 6.45 15.50
N THR A 488 -2.55 7.00 15.14
CA THR A 488 -2.43 8.38 14.67
C THR A 488 -3.33 8.67 13.46
N ASN A 489 -3.48 7.71 12.54
CA ASN A 489 -4.39 7.86 11.40
C ASN A 489 -5.84 7.99 11.86
N ARG A 490 -6.28 7.16 12.82
CA ARG A 490 -7.64 7.20 13.37
C ARG A 490 -7.89 8.47 14.17
N TRP A 491 -6.89 8.96 14.85
CA TRP A 491 -7.01 10.22 15.59
C TRP A 491 -7.16 11.42 14.66
N ILE A 492 -6.45 11.44 13.52
CA ILE A 492 -6.56 12.54 12.54
C ILE A 492 -7.90 12.51 11.82
N ALA A 493 -8.34 11.34 11.35
CA ALA A 493 -9.57 11.23 10.58
C ALA A 493 -10.27 9.88 10.76
N GLN A 494 -11.59 9.89 10.65
CA GLN A 494 -12.42 8.69 10.69
C GLN A 494 -12.15 7.78 9.49
N TRP A 495 -12.52 6.52 9.62
CA TRP A 495 -12.51 5.51 8.55
C TRP A 495 -13.95 5.12 8.20
N PRO A 496 -14.70 6.02 7.53
CA PRO A 496 -16.09 5.75 7.21
C PRO A 496 -16.20 4.63 6.18
N GLY A 497 -17.01 3.63 6.43
CA GLY A 497 -17.14 2.48 5.54
C GLY A 497 -18.48 1.79 5.64
N TYR A 498 -18.67 0.75 4.85
CA TYR A 498 -19.82 -0.13 4.93
C TYR A 498 -19.58 -1.20 6.00
N VAL A 499 -20.62 -1.50 6.77
CA VAL A 499 -20.60 -2.49 7.86
C VAL A 499 -21.43 -3.71 7.41
N GLY A 500 -20.76 -4.71 6.92
CA GLY A 500 -21.42 -5.91 6.39
C GLY A 500 -21.82 -5.78 4.92
N GLY A 501 -22.30 -6.89 4.36
CA GLY A 501 -22.79 -6.96 2.98
C GLY A 501 -24.27 -6.58 2.85
N PRO A 502 -24.79 -6.54 1.61
CA PRO A 502 -26.19 -6.27 1.35
C PRO A 502 -27.07 -7.39 1.93
N GLN A 503 -28.18 -7.01 2.54
CA GLN A 503 -29.17 -7.93 3.11
C GLN A 503 -30.50 -7.76 2.40
N ASN A 504 -31.06 -8.84 1.86
CA ASN A 504 -32.38 -8.85 1.26
C ASN A 504 -33.45 -8.59 2.32
N CYS A 505 -34.47 -7.84 1.96
CA CYS A 505 -35.57 -7.48 2.82
C CYS A 505 -36.87 -8.13 2.35
N ASP A 506 -37.70 -8.59 3.29
CA ASP A 506 -39.05 -9.03 3.05
C ASP A 506 -39.99 -7.82 3.10
N VAL A 507 -40.83 -7.69 2.08
CA VAL A 507 -41.88 -6.67 2.04
C VAL A 507 -43.19 -7.30 2.48
N ARG A 508 -43.78 -6.83 3.58
CA ARG A 508 -45.08 -7.30 4.10
C ARG A 508 -45.98 -6.10 4.31
N ASP A 509 -46.97 -5.98 3.45
CA ASP A 509 -47.89 -4.84 3.44
C ASP A 509 -47.11 -3.50 3.43
N ASP A 510 -47.23 -2.72 4.48
CA ASP A 510 -46.59 -1.42 4.63
C ASP A 510 -45.21 -1.48 5.38
N VAL A 511 -44.77 -2.69 5.74
CA VAL A 511 -43.52 -2.86 6.50
C VAL A 511 -42.47 -3.60 5.67
N ILE A 512 -41.28 -3.03 5.58
CA ILE A 512 -40.09 -3.68 5.04
C ILE A 512 -39.26 -4.21 6.21
N ALA A 513 -39.05 -5.52 6.25
CA ALA A 513 -38.28 -6.20 7.29
C ALA A 513 -36.96 -6.72 6.72
N CYS A 514 -35.83 -6.24 7.27
CA CYS A 514 -34.50 -6.66 6.86
C CYS A 514 -33.76 -7.31 8.03
N LEU A 515 -33.00 -8.37 7.78
CA LEU A 515 -32.13 -8.98 8.79
C LEU A 515 -30.69 -8.47 8.54
N ILE A 516 -30.21 -7.54 9.36
CA ILE A 516 -28.89 -6.93 9.19
C ILE A 516 -27.84 -7.76 9.91
N GLY A 517 -26.89 -8.32 9.16
CA GLY A 517 -25.75 -9.06 9.68
C GLY A 517 -24.59 -8.12 10.02
N THR A 518 -24.01 -8.30 11.21
CA THR A 518 -22.77 -7.65 11.65
C THR A 518 -21.76 -8.70 12.13
N PRO A 519 -20.49 -8.35 12.33
CA PRO A 519 -19.53 -9.28 12.92
C PRO A 519 -19.92 -9.80 14.30
N SER A 520 -20.80 -9.06 15.02
CA SER A 520 -21.29 -9.39 16.37
C SER A 520 -22.60 -10.19 16.38
N GLY A 521 -23.22 -10.41 15.23
CA GLY A 521 -24.52 -11.10 15.09
C GLY A 521 -25.45 -10.38 14.12
N SER A 522 -26.70 -10.88 14.03
CA SER A 522 -27.72 -10.29 13.16
C SER A 522 -28.85 -9.70 14.00
N PHE A 523 -29.40 -8.59 13.55
CA PHE A 523 -30.57 -7.95 14.17
C PHE A 523 -31.60 -7.54 13.11
N PRO A 524 -32.91 -7.58 13.46
CA PRO A 524 -33.96 -7.16 12.57
C PRO A 524 -34.03 -5.63 12.49
N LEU A 525 -34.20 -5.11 11.27
CA LEU A 525 -34.57 -3.74 11.01
C LEU A 525 -35.98 -3.73 10.41
N LEU A 526 -36.88 -2.98 10.98
CA LEU A 526 -38.25 -2.78 10.51
C LEU A 526 -38.39 -1.35 9.99
N PHE A 527 -38.81 -1.22 8.75
CA PHE A 527 -39.09 0.07 8.12
C PHE A 527 -40.56 0.15 7.76
N ASP A 528 -41.27 1.09 8.38
CA ASP A 528 -42.67 1.40 8.11
C ASP A 528 -42.75 2.42 6.98
N ARG A 529 -43.35 2.05 5.85
CA ARG A 529 -43.42 2.89 4.62
C ARG A 529 -44.34 4.08 4.77
N ASN A 530 -45.36 4.03 5.66
CA ASN A 530 -46.32 5.12 5.84
C ASN A 530 -45.75 6.21 6.73
N THR A 531 -45.04 5.83 7.78
CA THR A 531 -44.43 6.77 8.73
C THR A 531 -42.98 7.10 8.40
N LEU A 532 -42.39 6.38 7.46
CA LEU A 532 -40.97 6.41 7.12
C LEU A 532 -40.09 6.19 8.37
N ASN A 533 -40.53 5.33 9.29
CA ASN A 533 -39.84 5.10 10.53
C ASN A 533 -39.07 3.77 10.48
N ALA A 534 -37.75 3.84 10.72
CA ALA A 534 -36.88 2.68 10.80
C ALA A 534 -36.59 2.36 12.26
N THR A 535 -36.89 1.13 12.69
CA THR A 535 -36.72 0.67 14.07
C THR A 535 -35.95 -0.65 14.14
N ILE A 536 -35.14 -0.77 15.16
CA ILE A 536 -34.40 -1.98 15.52
C ILE A 536 -34.95 -2.42 16.89
N PRO A 537 -35.81 -3.45 16.95
CA PRO A 537 -36.35 -3.93 18.21
C PRO A 537 -35.25 -4.47 19.11
N THR A 538 -35.27 -4.08 20.38
CA THR A 538 -34.39 -4.60 21.44
C THR A 538 -35.21 -4.97 22.67
N ASN A 539 -34.59 -5.68 23.63
CA ASN A 539 -35.28 -6.05 24.89
C ASN A 539 -35.67 -4.83 25.74
N ASP A 540 -34.92 -3.73 25.58
CA ASP A 540 -35.08 -2.50 26.35
C ASP A 540 -35.85 -1.40 25.60
N GLY A 541 -36.43 -1.72 24.42
CA GLY A 541 -37.15 -0.79 23.58
C GLY A 541 -36.68 -0.82 22.13
N ALA A 542 -37.02 0.21 21.36
CA ALA A 542 -36.63 0.30 19.97
C ALA A 542 -35.44 1.29 19.81
N LEU A 543 -34.41 0.87 19.09
CA LEU A 543 -33.34 1.74 18.63
C LEU A 543 -33.65 2.20 17.18
N HIS A 544 -32.97 3.27 16.76
CA HIS A 544 -33.06 3.80 15.41
C HIS A 544 -31.67 3.80 14.74
N PRO A 545 -31.60 3.76 13.39
CA PRO A 545 -30.37 4.12 12.71
C PRO A 545 -30.04 5.61 12.99
N ASN A 546 -28.77 5.99 12.87
CA ASN A 546 -28.41 7.42 12.94
C ASN A 546 -29.14 8.19 11.83
N THR A 547 -29.12 7.64 10.62
CA THR A 547 -29.81 8.21 9.45
C THR A 547 -30.36 7.06 8.60
N LEU A 548 -31.54 7.23 8.07
CA LEU A 548 -32.12 6.38 7.02
C LEU A 548 -31.97 7.09 5.68
N ILE A 549 -31.33 6.42 4.71
CA ILE A 549 -31.25 6.84 3.32
C ILE A 549 -32.16 5.96 2.49
N TYR A 550 -33.05 6.55 1.71
CA TYR A 550 -34.03 5.83 0.90
C TYR A 550 -34.38 6.60 -0.38
N LEU A 551 -35.00 5.93 -1.33
CA LEU A 551 -35.44 6.53 -2.59
C LEU A 551 -36.93 6.83 -2.53
N GLU A 552 -37.30 8.05 -2.86
CA GLU A 552 -38.69 8.51 -2.97
C GLU A 552 -38.81 9.48 -4.14
N ASP A 553 -39.79 9.23 -5.02
CA ASP A 553 -40.08 10.05 -6.21
C ASP A 553 -38.86 10.34 -7.11
N GLY A 554 -37.91 9.40 -7.19
CA GLY A 554 -36.68 9.53 -7.98
C GLY A 554 -35.58 10.34 -7.32
N ASP A 555 -35.79 10.82 -6.10
CA ASP A 555 -34.79 11.52 -5.30
C ASP A 555 -34.32 10.67 -4.13
N VAL A 556 -33.03 10.73 -3.80
CA VAL A 556 -32.47 10.11 -2.60
C VAL A 556 -32.79 11.01 -1.40
N LYS A 557 -33.63 10.52 -0.51
CA LYS A 557 -34.06 11.22 0.71
C LYS A 557 -33.26 10.77 1.91
N ARG A 558 -33.22 11.63 2.92
CA ARG A 558 -32.50 11.42 4.16
C ARG A 558 -33.38 11.75 5.35
N LYS A 559 -33.52 10.82 6.29
CA LYS A 559 -34.21 11.02 7.56
C LYS A 559 -33.22 10.78 8.70
N GLU A 560 -33.01 11.79 9.51
CA GLU A 560 -32.15 11.74 10.70
C GLU A 560 -32.95 11.39 11.94
N TYR A 561 -32.30 10.74 12.91
CA TYR A 561 -32.84 10.36 14.20
C TYR A 561 -31.91 10.87 15.28
N ASP A 562 -32.45 11.66 16.20
CA ASP A 562 -31.66 12.38 17.21
C ASP A 562 -31.44 11.58 18.50
N GLN A 563 -32.23 10.53 18.73
CA GLN A 563 -32.21 9.76 19.99
C GLN A 563 -32.25 8.26 19.77
N SER A 564 -31.74 7.52 20.75
CA SER A 564 -31.76 6.05 20.75
C SER A 564 -31.19 5.43 19.47
N THR A 565 -30.06 5.96 18.96
CA THR A 565 -29.45 5.49 17.72
C THR A 565 -28.37 4.46 17.96
N ILE A 566 -28.17 3.57 16.96
CA ILE A 566 -27.08 2.59 16.93
C ILE A 566 -25.73 3.17 16.48
N GLY A 567 -25.66 4.48 16.18
CA GLY A 567 -24.44 5.13 15.67
C GLY A 567 -24.11 4.88 14.19
N PHE A 568 -24.83 3.97 13.51
CA PHE A 568 -24.71 3.71 12.08
C PHE A 568 -25.96 4.15 11.32
N SER A 569 -25.80 4.39 10.03
CA SER A 569 -26.90 4.71 9.12
C SER A 569 -27.31 3.49 8.31
N VAL A 570 -28.57 3.45 7.91
CA VAL A 570 -29.13 2.43 7.04
C VAL A 570 -29.42 3.04 5.67
N MET A 571 -29.01 2.34 4.63
CA MET A 571 -29.37 2.62 3.25
C MET A 571 -30.35 1.56 2.78
N LEU A 572 -31.55 1.99 2.40
CA LEU A 572 -32.57 1.13 1.82
C LEU A 572 -32.61 1.33 0.31
N VAL A 573 -32.09 0.35 -0.42
CA VAL A 573 -31.89 0.43 -1.87
C VAL A 573 -32.92 -0.47 -2.57
N PRO A 574 -33.70 0.03 -3.55
CA PRO A 574 -34.57 -0.80 -4.38
C PRO A 574 -33.76 -1.85 -5.16
N SER A 575 -34.24 -3.10 -5.18
CA SER A 575 -33.60 -4.22 -5.89
C SER A 575 -34.66 -5.16 -6.46
N GLY A 576 -34.87 -5.12 -7.78
CA GLY A 576 -35.98 -5.81 -8.43
C GLY A 576 -37.32 -5.35 -7.86
N ASP A 577 -38.17 -6.32 -7.44
CA ASP A 577 -39.48 -6.03 -6.81
C ASP A 577 -39.38 -5.80 -5.28
N GLY A 578 -38.18 -5.82 -4.72
CA GLY A 578 -37.95 -5.70 -3.28
C GLY A 578 -36.92 -4.63 -2.92
N PHE A 579 -36.33 -4.79 -1.73
CA PHE A 579 -35.31 -3.90 -1.20
C PHE A 579 -34.11 -4.67 -0.65
N VAL A 580 -32.98 -4.00 -0.67
CA VAL A 580 -31.74 -4.43 -0.03
C VAL A 580 -31.31 -3.37 0.98
N ALA A 581 -30.98 -3.78 2.20
CA ALA A 581 -30.47 -2.88 3.23
C ALA A 581 -28.97 -2.99 3.37
N PHE A 582 -28.31 -1.84 3.51
CA PHE A 582 -26.89 -1.72 3.84
C PHE A 582 -26.74 -0.96 5.15
N LEU A 583 -25.81 -1.40 5.99
CA LEU A 583 -25.39 -0.66 7.16
C LEU A 583 -24.07 0.04 6.85
N ALA A 584 -23.98 1.33 7.11
CA ALA A 584 -22.80 2.13 6.83
C ALA A 584 -22.57 3.21 7.88
N ASP A 585 -21.33 3.70 7.94
CA ASP A 585 -21.02 4.94 8.66
C ASP A 585 -21.88 6.09 8.11
N PRO A 586 -22.34 7.04 8.95
CA PRO A 586 -23.17 8.15 8.52
C PRO A 586 -22.58 8.98 7.37
N LEU A 587 -21.27 9.19 7.35
CA LEU A 587 -20.60 9.90 6.25
C LEU A 587 -20.64 9.09 4.94
N GLN A 588 -20.48 7.77 5.04
CA GLN A 588 -20.49 6.89 3.87
C GLN A 588 -21.90 6.73 3.29
N ALA A 589 -22.90 6.53 4.16
CA ALA A 589 -24.27 6.27 3.73
C ALA A 589 -24.86 7.42 2.87
N GLY A 590 -24.62 8.67 3.27
CA GLY A 590 -25.13 9.86 2.57
C GLY A 590 -24.24 10.35 1.43
N SER A 591 -23.13 9.70 1.14
CA SER A 591 -22.11 10.18 0.22
C SER A 591 -22.56 10.20 -1.26
N ILE A 592 -21.93 11.05 -2.06
CA ILE A 592 -22.08 11.07 -3.54
C ILE A 592 -21.74 9.71 -4.14
N PHE A 593 -20.72 9.03 -3.62
CA PHE A 593 -20.41 7.67 -4.06
C PHE A 593 -21.56 6.71 -3.83
N SER A 594 -22.20 6.75 -2.65
CA SER A 594 -23.36 5.91 -2.36
C SER A 594 -24.54 6.21 -3.27
N GLN A 595 -24.77 7.50 -3.61
CA GLN A 595 -25.79 7.88 -4.57
C GLN A 595 -25.47 7.38 -5.98
N MET A 596 -24.23 7.52 -6.43
CA MET A 596 -23.80 7.02 -7.75
C MET A 596 -23.90 5.49 -7.83
N PHE A 597 -23.38 4.78 -6.84
CA PHE A 597 -23.24 3.34 -6.93
C PHE A 597 -24.51 2.57 -6.56
N HIS A 598 -25.14 2.90 -5.42
CA HIS A 598 -26.29 2.14 -4.91
C HIS A 598 -27.62 2.63 -5.48
N TYR A 599 -27.76 3.92 -5.74
CA TYR A 599 -29.00 4.50 -6.27
C TYR A 599 -28.91 4.88 -7.75
N GLY A 600 -27.82 4.46 -8.46
CA GLY A 600 -27.67 4.71 -9.89
C GLY A 600 -27.61 6.18 -10.29
N GLY A 601 -27.20 7.06 -9.37
CA GLY A 601 -27.10 8.51 -9.60
C GLY A 601 -28.45 9.25 -9.56
N GLN A 602 -29.52 8.58 -9.08
CA GLN A 602 -30.82 9.24 -8.94
C GLN A 602 -30.73 10.45 -8.01
N GLY A 603 -31.39 11.53 -8.39
CA GLY A 603 -31.34 12.81 -7.68
C GLY A 603 -30.11 13.69 -8.00
N LEU A 604 -29.05 13.16 -8.61
CA LEU A 604 -27.90 13.95 -9.04
C LEU A 604 -28.21 14.76 -10.31
N LYS A 605 -27.90 16.06 -10.26
CA LYS A 605 -28.20 16.99 -11.35
C LYS A 605 -27.07 17.14 -12.35
N CYS A 606 -25.82 17.18 -11.87
CA CYS A 606 -24.64 17.45 -12.68
C CYS A 606 -23.92 16.20 -13.18
N TYR A 607 -24.21 15.05 -12.61
CA TYR A 607 -23.66 13.77 -12.99
C TYR A 607 -24.69 12.98 -13.80
N LYS A 608 -24.57 13.00 -15.11
CA LYS A 608 -25.53 12.35 -16.02
C LYS A 608 -25.12 10.91 -16.27
N PRO A 609 -26.01 9.90 -16.08
CA PRO A 609 -25.70 8.51 -16.43
C PRO A 609 -25.24 8.41 -17.90
N PHE A 610 -24.06 7.80 -18.12
CA PHE A 610 -23.50 7.61 -19.45
C PHE A 610 -23.54 6.14 -19.87
N ASP A 611 -23.09 5.22 -18.99
CA ASP A 611 -23.20 3.77 -19.18
C ASP A 611 -23.13 3.05 -17.84
N SER A 612 -23.56 1.79 -17.82
CA SER A 612 -23.34 0.88 -16.69
C SER A 612 -23.11 -0.54 -17.18
N ARG A 613 -22.17 -1.25 -16.57
CA ARG A 613 -21.80 -2.61 -16.95
C ARG A 613 -21.79 -3.54 -15.75
N GLN A 614 -22.39 -4.73 -15.94
CA GLN A 614 -22.30 -5.82 -14.97
C GLN A 614 -21.00 -6.59 -15.20
N GLN A 615 -20.21 -6.81 -14.16
CA GLN A 615 -19.00 -7.62 -14.21
C GLN A 615 -19.33 -9.10 -14.05
N ILE A 616 -18.49 -9.97 -14.61
CA ILE A 616 -18.62 -11.43 -14.46
C ILE A 616 -18.48 -11.86 -12.99
N THR A 617 -17.81 -11.07 -12.17
CA THR A 617 -17.66 -11.28 -10.72
C THR A 617 -18.90 -10.94 -9.90
N GLY A 618 -19.97 -10.42 -10.54
CA GLY A 618 -21.19 -9.97 -9.89
C GLY A 618 -21.21 -8.49 -9.53
N GLY A 619 -20.06 -7.80 -9.58
CA GLY A 619 -19.97 -6.37 -9.34
C GLY A 619 -20.48 -5.52 -10.51
N ARG A 620 -20.56 -4.22 -10.34
CA ARG A 620 -21.05 -3.28 -11.34
C ARG A 620 -20.15 -2.05 -11.48
N ILE A 621 -20.08 -1.51 -12.69
CA ILE A 621 -19.39 -0.27 -13.02
C ILE A 621 -20.43 0.73 -13.48
N TYR A 622 -20.47 1.90 -12.86
CA TYR A 622 -21.30 3.03 -13.27
C TYR A 622 -20.43 4.15 -13.79
N MET A 623 -20.82 4.71 -14.93
CA MET A 623 -20.15 5.85 -15.55
C MET A 623 -21.09 7.02 -15.68
N TYR A 624 -20.60 8.18 -15.30
CA TYR A 624 -21.32 9.43 -15.36
C TYR A 624 -20.54 10.43 -16.21
N LYS A 625 -21.23 11.07 -17.14
CA LYS A 625 -20.71 12.24 -17.84
C LYS A 625 -21.04 13.48 -17.03
N VAL A 626 -20.09 14.38 -16.87
CA VAL A 626 -20.28 15.60 -16.11
C VAL A 626 -20.91 16.67 -16.99
N ASP A 627 -22.01 17.25 -16.51
CA ASP A 627 -22.66 18.38 -17.13
C ASP A 627 -22.14 19.68 -16.50
N TRP A 628 -21.18 20.32 -17.13
CA TRP A 628 -20.56 21.56 -16.63
C TRP A 628 -21.47 22.79 -16.69
N GLU A 629 -22.59 22.70 -17.40
CA GLU A 629 -23.57 23.80 -17.52
C GLU A 629 -24.71 23.69 -16.49
N CYS A 630 -24.70 22.62 -15.70
CA CYS A 630 -25.74 22.41 -14.72
C CYS A 630 -25.73 23.50 -13.62
N LYS A 631 -26.91 23.83 -13.10
CA LYS A 631 -27.08 24.80 -12.02
C LYS A 631 -27.49 24.07 -10.74
N LEU A 632 -26.65 24.15 -9.71
CA LEU A 632 -26.85 23.61 -8.37
C LEU A 632 -27.29 24.68 -7.37
#